data_644f8ed360852c7bd8e55e8ded9873df
#
_entry.id   644f8ed360852c7bd8e55e8ded9873df
#
_cell.length_a   1.000
_cell.length_b   1.000
_cell.length_c   1.000
_cell.angle_alpha   90.00
_cell.angle_beta   90.00
_cell.angle_gamma   90.00
#
_symmetry.space_group_name_H-M   'P 1'
#
loop_
_entity.id
_entity.type
_entity.pdbx_description
1 polymer ?
#
loop_
_entity_poly.entity_id
_entity_poly.type
_entity_poly.pdbx_seq_one_letter_code
_entity_poly.pdbx_strand_id
1 'polypeptide(L)'
;MGKNPLAERMAEKKQTANDVAGVTAENTNGQRKELEPELKKITASKAELEKRFDLLSKLVASPESLTQDEEIYQQLVKLIRSDFLRLCANIGIPGESALYNDLLILLGDLRDLMEFPYLANKNILAVGGGFSAGKSRFINSILGKDQFLPEGNLPTTAIPTYLTTADKEEIRALNTFNRLQELNHDELQSISHVFNTGQNVKNIKISFCHILKQIEIRTPHFKWSNIALLDTPGYSKPSAENQAVQEGMDAGNTDEEKAREHLSLADHLLWVISVHDGTFQQSDIAFLHDKVKWERPIYILINRCDDKPLNQVKQVFERVEEDVQEAGFKLAGISAYSAAKAKVYCGDDPKTWFNEIDGKRKLTHWRKRFKAIFEKIIHSNAEAEEQLKVLNNSLKPVFMKDDLLKPEQRNALQTTMREMERKCKVQEEAKKQFINFNEKVENLVEKLLKQINVQDETASDVGIKGEFRAKTPDELLGKNKDDIFEGVVKRLMKAMGFCYIECDAFKDLIRIKYPELLSHYTEPDKYFAVGKKVSLKLYDIDMKNEKITFTVTPK
;
A
#
# COMPACT_ATOMS: atom_id res chain seq x y z
N MET A 1 -26.37 -29.49 27.37
CA MET A 1 -25.96 -28.40 28.26
C MET A 1 -24.67 -28.83 28.96
N GLY A 2 -23.50 -28.49 28.40
CA GLY A 2 -22.22 -28.86 28.97
C GLY A 2 -21.88 -27.89 30.11
N LYS A 3 -21.58 -28.44 31.26
CA LYS A 3 -21.13 -27.68 32.41
C LYS A 3 -19.77 -27.06 32.09
N ASN A 4 -19.62 -25.75 32.39
CA ASN A 4 -18.40 -25.02 32.14
C ASN A 4 -17.28 -25.47 33.10
N PRO A 5 -16.18 -26.09 32.62
CA PRO A 5 -15.11 -26.63 33.49
C PRO A 5 -14.43 -25.55 34.35
N LEU A 6 -14.51 -24.27 33.93
CA LEU A 6 -13.97 -23.12 34.67
C LEU A 6 -14.77 -22.80 35.91
N ALA A 7 -16.13 -22.96 35.83
CA ALA A 7 -17.03 -22.73 36.95
C ALA A 7 -16.89 -23.83 38.04
N GLU A 8 -16.66 -25.09 37.65
CA GLU A 8 -16.42 -26.17 38.59
C GLU A 8 -15.09 -26.01 39.34
N ARG A 9 -14.00 -25.63 38.65
CA ARG A 9 -12.72 -25.33 39.30
C ARG A 9 -12.77 -24.11 40.21
N MET A 10 -13.62 -23.11 39.89
CA MET A 10 -13.82 -21.93 40.76
C MET A 10 -14.66 -22.29 42.01
N ALA A 11 -15.59 -23.25 41.88
CA ALA A 11 -16.36 -23.77 43.00
C ALA A 11 -15.49 -24.62 43.96
N GLU A 12 -14.61 -25.50 43.41
CA GLU A 12 -13.65 -26.27 44.19
C GLU A 12 -12.65 -25.39 44.96
N LYS A 13 -12.13 -24.29 44.31
CA LYS A 13 -11.25 -23.34 44.99
C LYS A 13 -11.98 -22.48 46.04
N LYS A 14 -13.27 -22.23 45.91
CA LYS A 14 -14.09 -21.60 46.95
C LYS A 14 -14.33 -22.55 48.13
N GLN A 15 -14.47 -23.84 47.88
CA GLN A 15 -14.68 -24.85 48.92
C GLN A 15 -13.40 -25.06 49.74
N THR A 16 -12.22 -25.14 49.09
CA THR A 16 -10.93 -25.21 49.80
C THR A 16 -10.63 -23.92 50.60
N ALA A 17 -11.07 -22.75 50.16
CA ALA A 17 -10.95 -21.51 50.93
C ALA A 17 -11.86 -21.47 52.16
N ASN A 18 -13.04 -22.12 52.13
CA ASN A 18 -13.93 -22.23 53.26
C ASN A 18 -13.52 -23.31 54.28
N ASP A 19 -12.90 -24.41 53.83
CA ASP A 19 -12.36 -25.47 54.69
C ASP A 19 -11.15 -25.03 55.50
N VAL A 20 -10.39 -24.02 55.03
CA VAL A 20 -9.29 -23.39 55.76
C VAL A 20 -9.77 -22.43 56.84
N ALA A 21 -11.04 -21.95 56.79
CA ALA A 21 -11.61 -21.04 57.75
C ALA A 21 -12.05 -21.72 59.09
N GLY A 22 -11.94 -23.05 59.17
CA GLY A 22 -12.34 -23.85 60.36
C GLY A 22 -11.22 -24.12 61.38
N VAL A 23 -10.00 -23.66 61.16
CA VAL A 23 -8.85 -23.92 62.08
C VAL A 23 -8.60 -22.69 62.98
N THR A 24 -8.94 -22.85 64.21
CA THR A 24 -8.73 -22.06 65.43
C THR A 24 -7.95 -20.76 65.39
N ALA A 25 -8.50 -19.76 66.06
CA ALA A 25 -8.20 -18.33 66.00
C ALA A 25 -6.82 -17.84 66.50
N GLU A 26 -5.95 -18.69 66.96
CA GLU A 26 -4.66 -18.26 67.54
C GLU A 26 -3.43 -18.38 66.65
N ASN A 27 -3.56 -19.09 65.52
CA ASN A 27 -2.43 -19.19 64.55
C ASN A 27 -2.65 -18.36 63.26
N THR A 28 -3.69 -17.53 63.21
CA THR A 28 -4.20 -16.93 61.99
C THR A 28 -3.55 -15.60 61.62
N ASN A 29 -2.86 -14.90 62.54
CA ASN A 29 -2.28 -13.56 62.22
C ASN A 29 -0.96 -13.64 61.40
N GLY A 30 -0.17 -14.72 61.56
CA GLY A 30 1.02 -14.94 60.76
C GLY A 30 0.68 -15.40 59.33
N GLN A 31 -0.19 -16.40 59.20
CA GLN A 31 -0.62 -16.94 57.90
C GLN A 31 -1.49 -15.97 57.10
N ARG A 32 -2.26 -15.11 57.74
CA ARG A 32 -3.00 -14.03 57.07
C ARG A 32 -2.08 -13.01 56.40
N LYS A 33 -0.97 -12.64 57.04
CA LYS A 33 0.02 -11.70 56.49
C LYS A 33 0.79 -12.29 55.28
N GLU A 34 0.98 -13.59 55.22
CA GLU A 34 1.60 -14.26 54.04
C GLU A 34 0.60 -14.52 52.93
N LEU A 35 -0.65 -14.79 53.21
CA LEU A 35 -1.73 -15.03 52.20
C LEU A 35 -2.29 -13.76 51.55
N GLU A 36 -2.25 -12.60 52.24
CA GLU A 36 -2.71 -11.31 51.68
C GLU A 36 -1.99 -10.89 50.41
N PRO A 37 -0.64 -11.02 50.29
CA PRO A 37 0.06 -10.71 49.03
C PRO A 37 -0.28 -11.69 47.88
N GLU A 38 -0.48 -12.99 48.19
CA GLU A 38 -0.88 -13.97 47.17
C GLU A 38 -2.34 -13.76 46.71
N LEU A 39 -3.26 -13.46 47.64
CA LEU A 39 -4.65 -13.11 47.31
C LEU A 39 -4.74 -11.81 46.49
N LYS A 40 -3.91 -10.81 46.80
CA LYS A 40 -3.79 -9.59 45.99
C LYS A 40 -3.22 -9.87 44.59
N LYS A 41 -2.24 -10.75 44.47
CA LYS A 41 -1.71 -11.18 43.16
C LYS A 41 -2.76 -11.96 42.34
N ILE A 42 -3.53 -12.86 42.97
CA ILE A 42 -4.56 -13.64 42.30
C ILE A 42 -5.74 -12.76 41.85
N THR A 43 -6.18 -11.80 42.69
CA THR A 43 -7.24 -10.85 42.32
C THR A 43 -6.80 -9.86 41.26
N ALA A 44 -5.56 -9.35 41.31
CA ALA A 44 -5.00 -8.51 40.26
C ALA A 44 -4.88 -9.26 38.92
N SER A 45 -4.44 -10.53 38.96
CA SER A 45 -4.35 -11.39 37.79
C SER A 45 -5.75 -11.68 37.18
N LYS A 46 -6.78 -11.82 38.00
CA LYS A 46 -8.16 -12.05 37.52
C LYS A 46 -8.74 -10.81 36.86
N ALA A 47 -8.57 -9.64 37.48
CA ALA A 47 -9.04 -8.36 36.91
C ALA A 47 -8.33 -8.04 35.58
N GLU A 48 -7.05 -8.36 35.47
CA GLU A 48 -6.28 -8.22 34.25
C GLU A 48 -6.80 -9.16 33.11
N LEU A 49 -7.12 -10.41 33.45
CA LEU A 49 -7.70 -11.36 32.51
C LEU A 49 -9.11 -10.94 32.03
N GLU A 50 -9.93 -10.39 32.93
CA GLU A 50 -11.26 -9.87 32.57
C GLU A 50 -11.13 -8.67 31.61
N LYS A 51 -10.27 -7.71 31.89
CA LYS A 51 -10.00 -6.57 30.97
C LYS A 51 -9.54 -7.03 29.58
N ARG A 52 -8.65 -8.03 29.52
CA ARG A 52 -8.17 -8.57 28.25
C ARG A 52 -9.26 -9.31 27.49
N PHE A 53 -10.13 -10.02 28.18
CA PHE A 53 -11.26 -10.71 27.55
C PHE A 53 -12.29 -9.70 27.00
N ASP A 54 -12.56 -8.62 27.73
CA ASP A 54 -13.42 -7.53 27.27
C ASP A 54 -12.84 -6.85 26.04
N LEU A 55 -11.51 -6.59 26.01
CA LEU A 55 -10.82 -6.07 24.85
C LEU A 55 -10.91 -7.00 23.65
N LEU A 56 -10.69 -8.31 23.82
CA LEU A 56 -10.86 -9.29 22.75
C LEU A 56 -12.29 -9.29 22.19
N SER A 57 -13.28 -9.29 23.08
CA SER A 57 -14.69 -9.25 22.67
C SER A 57 -15.02 -7.98 21.88
N LYS A 58 -14.49 -6.83 22.30
CA LYS A 58 -14.61 -5.55 21.60
C LYS A 58 -13.97 -5.61 20.22
N LEU A 59 -12.74 -6.15 20.11
CA LEU A 59 -12.00 -6.20 18.86
C LEU A 59 -12.63 -7.14 17.81
N VAL A 60 -13.34 -8.18 18.25
CA VAL A 60 -14.03 -9.13 17.37
C VAL A 60 -15.44 -8.66 17.00
N ALA A 61 -16.02 -7.70 17.74
CA ALA A 61 -17.37 -7.21 17.47
C ALA A 61 -17.51 -6.65 16.04
N SER A 62 -18.64 -6.94 15.42
CA SER A 62 -18.98 -6.41 14.08
C SER A 62 -20.09 -5.38 14.20
N PRO A 63 -20.02 -4.24 13.51
CA PRO A 63 -21.13 -3.30 13.44
C PRO A 63 -22.33 -3.93 12.71
N GLU A 64 -23.54 -3.62 13.15
CA GLU A 64 -24.79 -4.21 12.65
C GLU A 64 -25.33 -3.55 11.38
N SER A 65 -24.90 -2.32 11.04
CA SER A 65 -25.44 -1.55 9.90
C SER A 65 -24.42 -1.36 8.77
N LEU A 66 -24.92 -1.47 7.53
CA LEU A 66 -24.16 -1.08 6.34
C LEU A 66 -24.17 0.45 6.22
N THR A 67 -23.00 1.02 5.92
CA THR A 67 -22.87 2.43 5.54
C THR A 67 -23.20 2.63 4.06
N GLN A 68 -23.45 3.87 3.63
CA GLN A 68 -23.68 4.17 2.22
C GLN A 68 -22.48 3.78 1.33
N ASP A 69 -21.27 3.88 1.85
CA ASP A 69 -20.05 3.45 1.18
C ASP A 69 -20.07 1.94 0.92
N GLU A 70 -20.57 1.17 1.88
CA GLU A 70 -20.73 -0.27 1.75
C GLU A 70 -21.71 -0.64 0.64
N GLU A 71 -22.83 0.10 0.49
CA GLU A 71 -23.80 -0.14 -0.57
C GLU A 71 -23.19 0.04 -1.96
N ILE A 72 -22.42 1.13 -2.18
CA ILE A 72 -21.71 1.38 -3.45
C ILE A 72 -20.69 0.28 -3.72
N TYR A 73 -19.92 -0.11 -2.71
CA TYR A 73 -18.96 -1.20 -2.82
C TYR A 73 -19.62 -2.51 -3.18
N GLN A 74 -20.75 -2.87 -2.56
CA GLN A 74 -21.50 -4.09 -2.88
C GLN A 74 -22.07 -4.09 -4.31
N GLN A 75 -22.46 -2.92 -4.84
CA GLN A 75 -22.83 -2.79 -6.25
C GLN A 75 -21.63 -3.09 -7.16
N LEU A 76 -20.44 -2.58 -6.85
CA LEU A 76 -19.21 -2.86 -7.60
C LEU A 76 -18.83 -4.35 -7.52
N VAL A 77 -18.92 -4.96 -6.34
CA VAL A 77 -18.68 -6.40 -6.13
C VAL A 77 -19.63 -7.23 -7.00
N LYS A 78 -20.93 -6.92 -7.01
CA LYS A 78 -21.92 -7.60 -7.83
C LYS A 78 -21.61 -7.48 -9.32
N LEU A 79 -21.28 -6.27 -9.76
CA LEU A 79 -20.92 -5.99 -11.15
C LEU A 79 -19.72 -6.86 -11.59
N ILE A 80 -18.67 -6.92 -10.78
CA ILE A 80 -17.46 -7.70 -11.10
C ILE A 80 -17.69 -9.21 -10.92
N ARG A 81 -18.26 -9.65 -9.82
CA ARG A 81 -18.40 -11.09 -9.52
C ARG A 81 -19.48 -11.81 -10.33
N SER A 82 -20.50 -11.09 -10.79
CA SER A 82 -21.62 -11.68 -11.53
C SER A 82 -21.66 -11.23 -12.98
N ASP A 83 -21.73 -9.92 -13.21
CA ASP A 83 -22.04 -9.40 -14.56
C ASP A 83 -20.83 -9.48 -15.48
N PHE A 84 -19.60 -9.31 -14.96
CA PHE A 84 -18.37 -9.51 -15.72
C PHE A 84 -18.25 -10.96 -16.24
N LEU A 85 -18.45 -11.95 -15.36
CA LEU A 85 -18.38 -13.35 -15.76
C LEU A 85 -19.45 -13.71 -16.79
N ARG A 86 -20.67 -13.18 -16.65
CA ARG A 86 -21.74 -13.38 -17.66
C ARG A 86 -21.35 -12.77 -18.99
N LEU A 87 -20.73 -11.57 -18.98
CA LEU A 87 -20.27 -10.90 -20.19
C LEU A 87 -19.16 -11.73 -20.86
N CYS A 88 -18.17 -12.20 -20.10
CA CYS A 88 -17.10 -13.05 -20.63
C CYS A 88 -17.63 -14.37 -21.21
N ALA A 89 -18.56 -15.05 -20.52
CA ALA A 89 -19.15 -16.31 -20.97
C ALA A 89 -19.94 -16.13 -22.30
N ASN A 90 -20.63 -15.01 -22.47
CA ASN A 90 -21.39 -14.71 -23.68
C ASN A 90 -20.48 -14.45 -24.89
N ILE A 91 -19.27 -13.94 -24.69
CA ILE A 91 -18.34 -13.51 -25.73
C ILE A 91 -17.26 -14.55 -25.99
N GLY A 92 -16.91 -15.37 -25.00
CA GLY A 92 -15.86 -16.39 -25.12
C GLY A 92 -14.46 -15.79 -25.13
N ILE A 93 -14.04 -15.09 -24.03
CA ILE A 93 -12.75 -14.41 -23.95
C ILE A 93 -11.65 -15.36 -23.48
N PRO A 94 -10.51 -15.44 -24.18
CA PRO A 94 -9.36 -16.18 -23.71
C PRO A 94 -8.75 -15.51 -22.46
N GLY A 95 -8.43 -16.31 -21.41
CA GLY A 95 -7.76 -15.80 -20.21
C GLY A 95 -8.65 -15.03 -19.25
N GLU A 96 -9.97 -15.16 -19.35
CA GLU A 96 -10.96 -14.51 -18.47
C GLU A 96 -10.69 -14.72 -16.98
N SER A 97 -10.21 -15.91 -16.60
CA SER A 97 -9.94 -16.26 -15.20
C SER A 97 -8.80 -15.44 -14.60
N ALA A 98 -7.76 -15.16 -15.38
CA ALA A 98 -6.65 -14.31 -14.92
C ALA A 98 -7.11 -12.84 -14.74
N LEU A 99 -7.88 -12.31 -15.69
CA LEU A 99 -8.43 -10.97 -15.64
C LEU A 99 -9.44 -10.82 -14.49
N TYR A 100 -10.26 -11.83 -14.27
CA TYR A 100 -11.18 -11.88 -13.14
C TYR A 100 -10.44 -11.86 -11.80
N ASN A 101 -9.36 -12.62 -11.69
CA ASN A 101 -8.51 -12.63 -10.50
C ASN A 101 -7.86 -11.26 -10.24
N ASP A 102 -7.35 -10.59 -11.30
CA ASP A 102 -6.83 -9.21 -11.20
C ASP A 102 -7.90 -8.24 -10.66
N LEU A 103 -9.15 -8.36 -11.15
CA LEU A 103 -10.27 -7.55 -10.66
C LEU A 103 -10.64 -7.85 -9.20
N LEU A 104 -10.57 -9.12 -8.76
CA LEU A 104 -10.81 -9.50 -7.36
C LEU A 104 -9.75 -8.95 -6.42
N ILE A 105 -8.48 -8.93 -6.85
CA ILE A 105 -7.39 -8.30 -6.10
C ILE A 105 -7.68 -6.80 -5.93
N LEU A 106 -8.05 -6.10 -7.02
CA LEU A 106 -8.40 -4.68 -6.93
C LEU A 106 -9.61 -4.41 -6.01
N LEU A 107 -10.60 -5.29 -6.00
CA LEU A 107 -11.73 -5.19 -5.06
C LEU A 107 -11.28 -5.35 -3.61
N GLY A 108 -10.38 -6.29 -3.34
CA GLY A 108 -9.78 -6.49 -2.02
C GLY A 108 -9.03 -5.24 -1.55
N ASP A 109 -8.13 -4.73 -2.40
CA ASP A 109 -7.38 -3.50 -2.13
C ASP A 109 -8.30 -2.28 -1.88
N LEU A 110 -9.38 -2.17 -2.68
CA LEU A 110 -10.37 -1.09 -2.53
C LEU A 110 -11.15 -1.22 -1.22
N ARG A 111 -11.42 -2.45 -0.78
CA ARG A 111 -12.05 -2.72 0.52
C ARG A 111 -11.17 -2.24 1.67
N ASP A 112 -9.89 -2.57 1.62
CA ASP A 112 -8.92 -2.15 2.64
C ASP A 112 -8.77 -0.61 2.65
N LEU A 113 -8.83 0.02 1.47
CA LEU A 113 -8.85 1.49 1.35
C LEU A 113 -10.04 2.13 2.06
N MET A 114 -11.23 1.54 1.98
CA MET A 114 -12.44 2.10 2.61
C MET A 114 -12.34 2.21 4.12
N GLU A 115 -11.58 1.34 4.75
CA GLU A 115 -11.39 1.37 6.20
C GLU A 115 -10.44 2.49 6.66
N PHE A 116 -9.44 2.85 5.81
CA PHE A 116 -8.49 3.93 6.09
C PHE A 116 -8.31 4.87 4.90
N PRO A 117 -9.39 5.57 4.47
CA PRO A 117 -9.37 6.34 3.22
C PRO A 117 -8.35 7.48 3.21
N TYR A 118 -8.05 8.06 4.37
CA TYR A 118 -7.09 9.15 4.49
C TYR A 118 -5.63 8.71 4.33
N LEU A 119 -5.31 7.40 4.40
CA LEU A 119 -3.98 6.90 4.06
C LEU A 119 -3.72 6.92 2.54
N ALA A 120 -4.75 6.87 1.73
CA ALA A 120 -4.66 6.78 0.27
C ALA A 120 -3.82 7.89 -0.37
N ASN A 121 -4.00 9.11 0.11
CA ASN A 121 -3.33 10.30 -0.42
C ASN A 121 -2.09 10.70 0.37
N LYS A 122 -1.57 9.82 1.25
CA LYS A 122 -0.35 10.07 2.01
C LYS A 122 0.83 9.27 1.47
N ASN A 123 2.02 9.84 1.58
CA ASN A 123 3.26 9.13 1.34
C ASN A 123 3.53 8.20 2.52
N ILE A 124 3.55 6.90 2.31
CA ILE A 124 3.82 5.93 3.36
C ILE A 124 5.33 5.89 3.60
N LEU A 125 5.77 6.36 4.77
CA LEU A 125 7.14 6.32 5.21
C LEU A 125 7.28 5.20 6.26
N ALA A 126 7.89 4.09 5.87
CA ALA A 126 8.13 2.99 6.78
C ALA A 126 9.40 3.21 7.62
N VAL A 127 9.31 2.89 8.91
CA VAL A 127 10.46 2.81 9.82
C VAL A 127 10.79 1.35 10.03
N GLY A 128 11.83 0.88 9.33
CA GLY A 128 12.33 -0.48 9.39
C GLY A 128 13.61 -0.61 10.22
N GLY A 129 14.07 -1.84 10.40
CA GLY A 129 15.32 -2.13 11.10
C GLY A 129 15.22 -3.34 12.02
N GLY A 130 16.36 -3.78 12.52
CA GLY A 130 16.47 -4.93 13.38
C GLY A 130 15.67 -4.81 14.69
N PHE A 131 15.53 -5.94 15.37
CA PHE A 131 14.94 -5.96 16.70
C PHE A 131 15.79 -5.10 17.66
N SER A 132 15.16 -4.34 18.54
CA SER A 132 15.81 -3.44 19.50
C SER A 132 16.67 -2.30 18.91
N ALA A 133 16.62 -2.02 17.62
CA ALA A 133 17.30 -0.85 17.02
C ALA A 133 16.74 0.50 17.53
N GLY A 134 15.56 0.49 18.17
CA GLY A 134 14.95 1.67 18.77
C GLY A 134 14.01 2.42 17.83
N LYS A 135 13.30 1.71 16.94
CA LYS A 135 12.32 2.27 16.00
C LYS A 135 11.23 3.08 16.70
N SER A 136 10.45 2.44 17.58
CA SER A 136 9.36 3.09 18.31
C SER A 136 9.85 4.24 19.20
N ARG A 137 11.06 4.11 19.80
CA ARG A 137 11.69 5.18 20.55
C ARG A 137 12.06 6.38 19.66
N PHE A 138 12.56 6.12 18.45
CA PHE A 138 12.81 7.19 17.48
C PHE A 138 11.50 7.92 17.11
N ILE A 139 10.43 7.17 16.84
CA ILE A 139 9.11 7.75 16.55
C ILE A 139 8.62 8.60 17.73
N ASN A 140 8.70 8.09 18.97
CA ASN A 140 8.36 8.84 20.16
C ASN A 140 9.16 10.13 20.29
N SER A 141 10.46 10.10 19.97
CA SER A 141 11.33 11.28 20.00
C SER A 141 10.95 12.35 18.96
N ILE A 142 10.47 11.93 17.78
CA ILE A 142 9.97 12.85 16.74
C ILE A 142 8.65 13.51 17.16
N LEU A 143 7.78 12.75 17.84
CA LEU A 143 6.52 13.26 18.39
C LEU A 143 6.73 14.21 19.58
N GLY A 144 7.90 14.18 20.21
CA GLY A 144 8.16 14.88 21.46
C GLY A 144 7.35 14.32 22.64
N LYS A 145 7.04 13.04 22.61
CA LYS A 145 6.27 12.31 23.61
C LYS A 145 7.02 11.07 24.08
N ASP A 146 7.17 10.92 25.37
CA ASP A 146 7.73 9.70 25.95
C ASP A 146 6.66 8.60 25.97
N GLN A 147 7.04 7.39 25.56
CA GLN A 147 6.20 6.19 25.61
C GLN A 147 4.82 6.30 24.92
N PHE A 148 4.70 7.15 23.89
CA PHE A 148 3.46 7.26 23.12
C PHE A 148 3.19 5.97 22.34
N LEU A 149 4.19 5.47 21.61
CA LEU A 149 4.21 4.09 21.14
C LEU A 149 4.85 3.19 22.20
N PRO A 150 4.34 1.98 22.39
CA PRO A 150 4.93 1.03 23.33
C PRO A 150 6.41 0.77 23.04
N GLU A 151 7.24 0.90 24.06
CA GLU A 151 8.68 0.58 24.00
C GLU A 151 8.94 -0.67 24.84
N GLY A 152 9.72 -1.62 24.32
CA GLY A 152 10.06 -2.81 25.09
C GLY A 152 11.10 -3.70 24.43
N ASN A 153 11.69 -4.60 25.22
CA ASN A 153 12.64 -5.62 24.77
C ASN A 153 11.96 -6.89 24.23
N LEU A 154 10.62 -6.94 24.28
CA LEU A 154 9.80 -7.98 23.65
C LEU A 154 9.27 -7.47 22.31
N PRO A 155 8.86 -8.34 21.36
CA PRO A 155 8.26 -7.93 20.11
C PRO A 155 6.98 -7.12 20.40
N THR A 156 7.12 -5.81 20.50
CA THR A 156 6.03 -4.88 20.87
C THR A 156 5.19 -4.48 19.66
N THR A 157 5.75 -4.58 18.46
CA THR A 157 5.12 -4.20 17.19
C THR A 157 4.83 -5.41 16.32
N ALA A 158 4.05 -6.38 16.83
CA ALA A 158 3.58 -7.50 16.00
C ALA A 158 2.50 -7.09 14.99
N ILE A 159 1.91 -5.89 15.16
CA ILE A 159 0.85 -5.33 14.32
C ILE A 159 1.35 -4.02 13.73
N PRO A 160 1.30 -3.85 12.39
CA PRO A 160 1.71 -2.62 11.74
C PRO A 160 0.88 -1.45 12.25
N THR A 161 1.57 -0.38 12.65
CA THR A 161 0.94 0.80 13.23
C THR A 161 1.21 2.01 12.37
N TYR A 162 0.16 2.59 11.80
CA TYR A 162 0.22 3.84 11.05
C TYR A 162 0.02 5.04 11.97
N LEU A 163 0.88 6.03 11.82
CA LEU A 163 0.79 7.30 12.54
C LEU A 163 0.54 8.43 11.56
N THR A 164 -0.52 9.20 11.79
CA THR A 164 -0.93 10.32 10.92
C THR A 164 -1.32 11.54 11.73
N THR A 165 -1.35 12.71 11.08
CA THR A 165 -1.80 13.94 11.71
C THR A 165 -3.32 14.03 11.82
N ALA A 166 -3.83 14.59 12.93
CA ALA A 166 -5.23 14.97 13.12
C ALA A 166 -5.36 16.07 14.17
N ASP A 167 -6.51 16.74 14.20
CA ASP A 167 -6.79 17.77 15.19
C ASP A 167 -6.99 17.19 16.60
N LYS A 168 -7.48 15.96 16.67
CA LYS A 168 -7.71 15.20 17.93
C LYS A 168 -7.01 13.87 17.86
N GLU A 169 -6.67 13.37 19.03
CA GLU A 169 -6.08 12.05 19.16
C GLU A 169 -7.16 10.97 19.03
N GLU A 170 -6.94 10.03 18.12
CA GLU A 170 -7.80 8.90 17.85
C GLU A 170 -6.93 7.66 17.61
N ILE A 171 -7.26 6.56 18.24
CA ILE A 171 -6.61 5.28 18.04
C ILE A 171 -7.65 4.30 17.49
N ARG A 172 -7.38 3.69 16.36
CA ARG A 172 -8.26 2.74 15.70
C ARG A 172 -7.52 1.47 15.35
N ALA A 173 -8.18 0.34 15.52
CA ALA A 173 -7.67 -0.96 15.10
C ALA A 173 -8.59 -1.56 14.05
N LEU A 174 -8.02 -2.06 12.96
CA LEU A 174 -8.72 -2.84 11.95
C LEU A 174 -8.59 -4.32 12.28
N ASN A 175 -9.71 -5.01 12.46
CA ASN A 175 -9.70 -6.43 12.71
C ASN A 175 -9.68 -7.26 11.40
N THR A 176 -9.47 -8.58 11.52
CA THR A 176 -9.44 -9.51 10.37
C THR A 176 -10.77 -9.62 9.64
N PHE A 177 -11.87 -9.13 10.23
CA PHE A 177 -13.20 -9.04 9.62
C PHE A 177 -13.44 -7.71 8.89
N ASN A 178 -12.39 -6.87 8.71
CA ASN A 178 -12.45 -5.54 8.12
C ASN A 178 -13.41 -4.59 8.87
N ARG A 179 -13.31 -4.60 10.20
CA ARG A 179 -14.09 -3.69 11.06
C ARG A 179 -13.17 -2.82 11.91
N LEU A 180 -13.43 -1.54 11.92
CA LEU A 180 -12.71 -0.57 12.74
C LEU A 180 -13.26 -0.59 14.17
N GLN A 181 -12.33 -0.63 15.12
CA GLN A 181 -12.60 -0.52 16.55
C GLN A 181 -11.79 0.64 17.13
N GLU A 182 -12.45 1.51 17.86
CA GLU A 182 -11.78 2.59 18.60
C GLU A 182 -11.09 2.03 19.84
N LEU A 183 -9.87 2.47 20.08
CA LEU A 183 -9.05 2.09 21.23
C LEU A 183 -8.68 3.32 22.08
N ASN A 184 -8.45 3.08 23.35
CA ASN A 184 -7.75 4.03 24.20
C ASN A 184 -6.27 3.65 24.40
N HIS A 185 -5.48 4.50 25.05
CA HIS A 185 -4.05 4.25 25.25
C HIS A 185 -3.77 2.99 26.10
N ASP A 186 -4.58 2.72 27.13
CA ASP A 186 -4.41 1.54 27.98
C ASP A 186 -4.68 0.26 27.18
N GLU A 187 -5.68 0.28 26.30
CA GLU A 187 -5.98 -0.82 25.39
C GLU A 187 -4.86 -1.04 24.37
N LEU A 188 -4.29 0.06 23.81
CA LEU A 188 -3.14 -0.01 22.90
C LEU A 188 -1.92 -0.63 23.60
N GLN A 189 -1.62 -0.20 24.82
CA GLN A 189 -0.55 -0.78 25.62
C GLN A 189 -0.80 -2.27 25.91
N SER A 190 -2.04 -2.65 26.19
CA SER A 190 -2.42 -4.04 26.45
C SER A 190 -2.26 -4.94 25.23
N ILE A 191 -2.45 -4.42 24.01
CA ILE A 191 -2.28 -5.15 22.75
C ILE A 191 -0.81 -5.50 22.51
N SER A 192 0.13 -4.62 22.88
CA SER A 192 1.55 -4.81 22.65
C SER A 192 2.21 -5.85 23.57
N HIS A 193 1.54 -6.25 24.67
CA HIS A 193 2.04 -7.27 25.56
C HIS A 193 1.53 -8.67 25.16
N VAL A 194 2.46 -9.62 25.01
CA VAL A 194 2.11 -11.04 24.79
C VAL A 194 1.26 -11.54 25.94
N PHE A 195 0.16 -12.24 25.64
CA PHE A 195 -0.67 -12.93 26.60
C PHE A 195 0.14 -14.00 27.36
N ASN A 196 0.87 -13.63 28.39
CA ASN A 196 1.38 -14.57 29.37
C ASN A 196 0.22 -14.92 30.34
N THR A 197 -0.63 -15.86 29.95
CA THR A 197 -1.49 -16.52 30.92
C THR A 197 -0.60 -17.21 31.93
N GLY A 198 -0.71 -16.78 33.19
CA GLY A 198 0.11 -17.30 34.29
C GLY A 198 0.21 -18.82 34.28
N GLN A 199 1.28 -19.34 34.87
CA GLN A 199 1.83 -20.70 34.83
C GLN A 199 0.88 -21.91 34.89
N ASN A 200 -0.44 -21.75 35.00
CA ASN A 200 -1.41 -22.82 35.22
C ASN A 200 -2.53 -22.96 34.17
N VAL A 201 -2.57 -22.16 33.11
CA VAL A 201 -3.53 -22.37 32.01
C VAL A 201 -2.75 -22.90 30.80
N LYS A 202 -2.76 -24.22 30.65
CA LYS A 202 -2.14 -24.89 29.52
C LYS A 202 -2.72 -24.35 28.20
N ASN A 203 -1.85 -23.69 27.43
CA ASN A 203 -1.87 -23.63 25.97
C ASN A 203 -2.96 -22.85 25.23
N ILE A 204 -3.47 -21.72 25.72
CA ILE A 204 -4.20 -20.80 24.85
C ILE A 204 -3.40 -19.50 24.75
N LYS A 205 -2.49 -19.42 23.78
CA LYS A 205 -1.79 -18.19 23.41
C LYS A 205 -2.55 -17.54 22.27
N ILE A 206 -3.45 -16.62 22.57
CA ILE A 206 -4.08 -15.79 21.54
C ILE A 206 -3.19 -14.55 21.35
N SER A 207 -2.59 -14.42 20.19
CA SER A 207 -1.88 -13.22 19.80
C SER A 207 -2.86 -12.26 19.10
N PHE A 208 -2.86 -10.99 19.49
CA PHE A 208 -3.69 -9.97 18.84
C PHE A 208 -3.39 -9.82 17.34
N CYS A 209 -2.18 -10.18 16.88
CA CYS A 209 -1.83 -10.18 15.46
C CYS A 209 -2.65 -11.17 14.60
N HIS A 210 -3.35 -12.13 15.20
CA HIS A 210 -4.29 -13.00 14.48
C HIS A 210 -5.69 -12.39 14.36
N ILE A 211 -5.97 -11.35 15.14
CA ILE A 211 -7.28 -10.68 15.19
C ILE A 211 -7.23 -9.33 14.53
N LEU A 212 -6.09 -8.65 14.61
CA LEU A 212 -5.87 -7.31 14.07
C LEU A 212 -4.98 -7.34 12.84
N LYS A 213 -5.40 -6.65 11.80
CA LYS A 213 -4.61 -6.43 10.58
C LYS A 213 -3.64 -5.27 10.75
N GLN A 214 -4.12 -4.15 11.31
CA GLN A 214 -3.34 -2.94 11.48
C GLN A 214 -3.96 -2.03 12.55
N ILE A 215 -3.14 -1.12 13.06
CA ILE A 215 -3.55 -0.06 13.98
C ILE A 215 -3.26 1.27 13.31
N GLU A 216 -4.11 2.24 13.56
CA GLU A 216 -3.87 3.62 13.20
C GLU A 216 -3.98 4.53 14.41
N ILE A 217 -3.01 5.41 14.53
CA ILE A 217 -2.95 6.47 15.54
C ILE A 217 -2.95 7.81 14.82
N ARG A 218 -3.98 8.59 15.04
CA ARG A 218 -4.11 9.95 14.54
C ARG A 218 -3.84 10.90 15.69
N THR A 219 -2.94 11.87 15.52
CA THR A 219 -2.54 12.74 16.62
C THR A 219 -2.09 14.12 16.16
N PRO A 220 -2.40 15.21 16.91
CA PRO A 220 -1.89 16.55 16.61
C PRO A 220 -0.38 16.70 16.85
N HIS A 221 0.26 15.72 17.51
CA HIS A 221 1.71 15.72 17.73
C HIS A 221 2.51 15.34 16.47
N PHE A 222 1.89 14.65 15.52
CA PHE A 222 2.49 14.35 14.22
C PHE A 222 2.17 15.47 13.23
N LYS A 223 3.19 16.23 12.80
CA LYS A 223 3.01 17.51 12.10
C LYS A 223 2.91 17.41 10.57
N TRP A 224 3.30 16.27 9.98
CA TRP A 224 3.38 16.10 8.54
C TRP A 224 2.06 15.59 7.96
N SER A 225 1.40 16.47 7.20
CA SER A 225 0.03 16.25 6.72
C SER A 225 -0.07 15.25 5.56
N ASN A 226 0.99 15.15 4.73
CA ASN A 226 1.02 14.25 3.57
C ASN A 226 1.82 12.97 3.82
N ILE A 227 2.24 12.72 5.06
CA ILE A 227 2.95 11.50 5.47
C ILE A 227 2.05 10.62 6.34
N ALA A 228 2.09 9.32 6.10
CA ALA A 228 1.69 8.29 7.04
C ALA A 228 2.95 7.53 7.46
N LEU A 229 3.34 7.68 8.72
CA LEU A 229 4.49 6.96 9.25
C LEU A 229 4.06 5.55 9.65
N LEU A 230 4.75 4.54 9.14
CA LEU A 230 4.48 3.14 9.42
C LEU A 230 5.56 2.58 10.34
N ASP A 231 5.20 2.27 11.59
CA ASP A 231 6.05 1.48 12.50
C ASP A 231 5.92 0.00 12.14
N THR A 232 7.04 -0.61 11.74
CA THR A 232 7.05 -2.00 11.30
C THR A 232 7.56 -2.94 12.38
N PRO A 233 7.09 -4.21 12.40
CA PRO A 233 7.71 -5.26 13.21
C PRO A 233 9.21 -5.36 12.93
N GLY A 234 10.02 -5.68 13.96
CA GLY A 234 11.42 -6.01 13.76
C GLY A 234 11.56 -7.30 12.96
N TYR A 235 12.38 -7.31 11.91
CA TYR A 235 12.51 -8.46 10.99
C TYR A 235 13.43 -9.58 11.50
N SER A 236 14.33 -9.28 12.43
CA SER A 236 15.32 -10.25 12.96
C SER A 236 14.73 -11.08 14.10
N LYS A 237 15.05 -12.36 14.11
CA LYS A 237 14.64 -13.25 15.20
C LYS A 237 15.19 -12.77 16.54
N PRO A 238 14.40 -12.81 17.62
CA PRO A 238 14.92 -12.59 18.97
C PRO A 238 15.99 -13.63 19.30
N SER A 239 16.97 -13.25 20.15
CA SER A 239 18.02 -14.14 20.65
C SER A 239 17.43 -15.42 21.30
N ALA A 240 18.21 -16.51 21.36
CA ALA A 240 17.73 -17.84 21.77
C ALA A 240 16.98 -17.91 23.11
N GLU A 241 17.19 -16.96 24.02
CA GLU A 241 16.44 -16.86 25.29
C GLU A 241 14.95 -16.48 25.10
N ASN A 242 14.61 -15.80 24.01
CA ASN A 242 13.24 -15.43 23.68
C ASN A 242 12.55 -16.44 22.72
N GLN A 243 13.27 -17.41 22.16
CA GLN A 243 12.71 -18.46 21.29
C GLN A 243 11.78 -19.42 22.05
N ALA A 244 12.04 -19.69 23.32
CA ALA A 244 11.18 -20.54 24.15
C ALA A 244 9.73 -20.01 24.31
N VAL A 245 9.50 -18.73 24.07
CA VAL A 245 8.17 -18.11 24.08
C VAL A 245 7.46 -18.26 22.73
N GLN A 246 8.21 -18.42 21.63
CA GLN A 246 7.67 -18.52 20.26
C GLN A 246 7.43 -19.96 19.77
N GLU A 247 8.04 -21.00 20.36
CA GLU A 247 7.91 -22.40 19.94
C GLU A 247 6.50 -23.02 20.06
N GLY A 248 5.51 -22.26 20.45
CA GLY A 248 4.10 -22.70 20.50
C GLY A 248 3.16 -21.92 19.58
N MET A 249 3.68 -21.07 18.68
CA MET A 249 2.86 -20.36 17.70
C MET A 249 2.98 -21.08 16.36
N ASP A 250 1.81 -21.50 15.84
CA ASP A 250 1.67 -22.12 14.53
C ASP A 250 2.34 -21.35 13.41
N ALA A 251 2.74 -22.10 12.38
CA ALA A 251 3.41 -21.69 11.15
C ALA A 251 2.55 -20.76 10.24
N GLY A 252 2.02 -19.68 10.80
CA GLY A 252 1.45 -18.56 10.05
C GLY A 252 2.45 -17.42 10.03
N ASN A 253 2.70 -16.87 8.88
CA ASN A 253 3.59 -15.75 8.52
C ASN A 253 4.55 -15.29 9.62
N THR A 254 5.82 -15.55 9.44
CA THR A 254 6.88 -15.12 10.35
C THR A 254 6.89 -13.58 10.46
N ASP A 255 7.44 -13.01 11.54
CA ASP A 255 7.60 -11.56 11.69
C ASP A 255 8.37 -10.96 10.51
N GLU A 256 9.27 -11.76 9.89
CA GLU A 256 9.98 -11.40 8.67
C GLU A 256 9.06 -11.24 7.46
N GLU A 257 8.09 -12.15 7.26
CA GLU A 257 7.13 -12.07 6.15
C GLU A 257 6.19 -10.87 6.32
N LYS A 258 5.71 -10.61 7.52
CA LYS A 258 4.89 -9.43 7.83
C LYS A 258 5.67 -8.14 7.61
N ALA A 259 6.91 -8.06 8.10
CA ALA A 259 7.76 -6.90 7.85
C ALA A 259 7.99 -6.68 6.35
N ARG A 260 8.23 -7.74 5.57
CA ARG A 260 8.36 -7.67 4.11
C ARG A 260 7.10 -7.14 3.44
N GLU A 261 5.93 -7.68 3.78
CA GLU A 261 4.65 -7.24 3.21
C GLU A 261 4.42 -5.74 3.43
N HIS A 262 4.61 -5.27 4.65
CA HIS A 262 4.40 -3.87 5.00
C HIS A 262 5.44 -2.92 4.38
N LEU A 263 6.71 -3.34 4.33
CA LEU A 263 7.76 -2.56 3.67
C LEU A 263 7.53 -2.46 2.16
N SER A 264 6.95 -3.48 1.53
CA SER A 264 6.63 -3.43 0.10
C SER A 264 5.58 -2.37 -0.27
N LEU A 265 4.72 -2.00 0.68
CA LEU A 265 3.69 -0.96 0.50
C LEU A 265 4.22 0.46 0.71
N ALA A 266 5.42 0.61 1.31
CA ALA A 266 5.97 1.91 1.64
C ALA A 266 6.49 2.65 0.40
N ASP A 267 6.30 3.98 0.37
CA ASP A 267 6.87 4.85 -0.66
C ASP A 267 8.31 5.26 -0.32
N HIS A 268 8.59 5.39 0.98
CA HIS A 268 9.87 5.79 1.55
C HIS A 268 10.26 4.86 2.70
N LEU A 269 11.55 4.64 2.88
CA LEU A 269 12.09 3.78 3.93
C LEU A 269 13.15 4.51 4.74
N LEU A 270 12.93 4.57 6.06
CA LEU A 270 13.91 4.93 7.06
C LEU A 270 14.35 3.66 7.78
N TRP A 271 15.62 3.30 7.66
CA TRP A 271 16.18 2.11 8.27
C TRP A 271 16.99 2.46 9.51
N VAL A 272 16.54 1.94 10.65
CA VAL A 272 17.17 2.20 11.95
C VAL A 272 18.15 1.10 12.28
N ILE A 273 19.39 1.48 12.58
CA ILE A 273 20.45 0.61 13.09
C ILE A 273 20.93 1.16 14.43
N SER A 274 21.51 0.29 15.28
CA SER A 274 22.12 0.72 16.53
C SER A 274 23.57 1.14 16.32
N VAL A 275 24.04 2.21 16.98
CA VAL A 275 25.46 2.56 16.99
C VAL A 275 26.36 1.42 17.52
N HIS A 276 25.77 0.48 18.28
CA HIS A 276 26.48 -0.68 18.80
C HIS A 276 26.76 -1.74 17.74
N ASP A 277 25.99 -1.77 16.66
CA ASP A 277 26.21 -2.70 15.54
C ASP A 277 27.49 -2.37 14.77
N GLY A 278 27.92 -1.11 14.77
CA GLY A 278 29.18 -0.62 14.24
C GLY A 278 29.28 -0.63 12.70
N THR A 279 28.33 -1.22 12.01
CA THR A 279 28.31 -1.44 10.55
C THR A 279 26.87 -1.61 10.06
N PHE A 280 26.64 -1.51 8.75
CA PHE A 280 25.40 -1.96 8.13
C PHE A 280 25.47 -3.46 7.92
N GLN A 281 24.68 -4.22 8.69
CA GLN A 281 24.84 -5.67 8.78
C GLN A 281 24.46 -6.40 7.50
N GLN A 282 25.17 -7.49 7.17
CA GLN A 282 24.88 -8.33 6.00
C GLN A 282 23.47 -8.93 6.03
N SER A 283 22.91 -9.18 7.23
CA SER A 283 21.52 -9.61 7.41
C SER A 283 20.53 -8.56 6.94
N ASP A 284 20.80 -7.26 7.20
CA ASP A 284 19.96 -6.14 6.76
C ASP A 284 20.01 -5.99 5.24
N ILE A 285 21.22 -6.08 4.67
CA ILE A 285 21.46 -6.03 3.22
C ILE A 285 20.69 -7.16 2.53
N ALA A 286 20.88 -8.41 2.98
CA ALA A 286 20.20 -9.58 2.41
C ALA A 286 18.65 -9.46 2.53
N PHE A 287 18.15 -9.00 3.67
CA PHE A 287 16.73 -8.79 3.86
C PHE A 287 16.16 -7.76 2.88
N LEU A 288 16.81 -6.60 2.75
CA LEU A 288 16.36 -5.53 1.86
C LEU A 288 16.49 -5.89 0.38
N HIS A 289 17.56 -6.58 -0.04
CA HIS A 289 17.76 -6.99 -1.44
C HIS A 289 16.91 -8.20 -1.82
N ASP A 290 16.99 -9.28 -1.03
CA ASP A 290 16.45 -10.58 -1.45
C ASP A 290 14.96 -10.73 -1.10
N LYS A 291 14.56 -10.19 0.05
CA LYS A 291 13.20 -10.36 0.57
C LYS A 291 12.28 -9.20 0.23
N VAL A 292 12.71 -7.96 0.51
CA VAL A 292 11.91 -6.75 0.24
C VAL A 292 12.06 -6.29 -1.19
N LYS A 293 13.21 -6.53 -1.83
CA LYS A 293 13.59 -6.05 -3.17
C LYS A 293 13.48 -4.53 -3.26
N TRP A 294 14.09 -3.85 -2.28
CA TRP A 294 14.00 -2.40 -2.18
C TRP A 294 14.94 -1.72 -3.19
N GLU A 295 14.37 -0.97 -4.14
CA GLU A 295 15.12 -0.31 -5.22
C GLU A 295 15.14 1.23 -5.09
N ARG A 296 14.34 1.79 -4.16
CA ARG A 296 14.23 3.24 -3.96
C ARG A 296 15.34 3.73 -3.03
N PRO A 297 15.63 5.06 -3.01
CA PRO A 297 16.55 5.61 -2.02
C PRO A 297 16.12 5.30 -0.59
N ILE A 298 17.10 4.99 0.28
CA ILE A 298 16.90 4.63 1.69
C ILE A 298 17.50 5.71 2.59
N TYR A 299 16.80 6.07 3.66
CA TYR A 299 17.35 6.92 4.72
C TYR A 299 17.88 6.04 5.86
N ILE A 300 19.14 6.21 6.24
CA ILE A 300 19.75 5.45 7.34
C ILE A 300 19.78 6.28 8.61
N LEU A 301 19.28 5.72 9.71
CA LEU A 301 19.31 6.32 11.04
C LEU A 301 20.14 5.46 11.99
N ILE A 302 21.32 5.94 12.36
CA ILE A 302 22.17 5.31 13.37
C ILE A 302 21.71 5.84 14.73
N ASN A 303 21.00 5.01 15.48
CA ASN A 303 20.41 5.40 16.76
C ASN A 303 21.32 5.05 17.97
N ARG A 304 20.95 5.54 19.16
CA ARG A 304 21.68 5.37 20.45
C ARG A 304 23.07 6.02 20.46
N CYS A 305 23.26 7.09 19.72
CA CYS A 305 24.55 7.77 19.64
C CYS A 305 24.99 8.44 20.95
N ASP A 306 24.10 8.55 21.94
CA ASP A 306 24.42 9.02 23.29
C ASP A 306 25.17 7.98 24.13
N ASP A 307 25.18 6.71 23.72
CA ASP A 307 25.87 5.61 24.41
C ASP A 307 27.38 5.56 24.08
N LYS A 308 27.85 6.34 23.08
CA LYS A 308 29.27 6.34 22.64
C LYS A 308 29.85 7.76 22.57
N PRO A 309 31.17 7.90 22.74
CA PRO A 309 31.87 9.15 22.48
C PRO A 309 31.75 9.61 21.03
N LEU A 310 31.74 10.92 20.79
CA LEU A 310 31.52 11.51 19.47
C LEU A 310 32.49 11.03 18.38
N ASN A 311 33.75 10.79 18.73
CA ASN A 311 34.74 10.27 17.79
C ASN A 311 34.39 8.85 17.31
N GLN A 312 33.87 7.99 18.19
CA GLN A 312 33.41 6.65 17.82
C GLN A 312 32.11 6.71 17.01
N VAL A 313 31.22 7.63 17.35
CA VAL A 313 29.99 7.86 16.56
C VAL A 313 30.36 8.24 15.12
N LYS A 314 31.35 9.14 14.93
CA LYS A 314 31.82 9.53 13.60
C LYS A 314 32.41 8.37 12.80
N GLN A 315 33.22 7.52 13.44
CA GLN A 315 33.78 6.32 12.80
C GLN A 315 32.69 5.35 12.33
N VAL A 316 31.67 5.13 13.18
CA VAL A 316 30.52 4.28 12.81
C VAL A 316 29.71 4.92 11.68
N PHE A 317 29.53 6.24 11.71
CA PHE A 317 28.81 6.98 10.66
C PHE A 317 29.48 6.81 9.30
N GLU A 318 30.79 7.08 9.20
CA GLU A 318 31.58 6.92 7.98
C GLU A 318 31.54 5.48 7.47
N ARG A 319 31.71 4.51 8.38
CA ARG A 319 31.67 3.08 8.03
C ARG A 319 30.32 2.64 7.47
N VAL A 320 29.22 3.06 8.11
CA VAL A 320 27.87 2.71 7.66
C VAL A 320 27.57 3.34 6.31
N GLU A 321 28.01 4.59 6.07
CA GLU A 321 27.84 5.25 4.77
C GLU A 321 28.55 4.48 3.65
N GLU A 322 29.80 4.02 3.89
CA GLU A 322 30.55 3.16 2.97
C GLU A 322 29.83 1.82 2.73
N ASP A 323 29.43 1.11 3.79
CA ASP A 323 28.77 -0.19 3.71
C ASP A 323 27.46 -0.14 2.90
N VAL A 324 26.65 0.94 3.04
CA VAL A 324 25.40 1.14 2.31
C VAL A 324 25.67 1.37 0.82
N GLN A 325 26.71 2.16 0.49
CA GLN A 325 27.11 2.42 -0.90
C GLN A 325 27.70 1.17 -1.56
N GLU A 326 28.56 0.42 -0.84
CA GLU A 326 29.11 -0.86 -1.31
C GLU A 326 28.01 -1.90 -1.55
N ALA A 327 26.95 -1.91 -0.73
CA ALA A 327 25.78 -2.73 -0.92
C ALA A 327 24.90 -2.28 -2.11
N GLY A 328 25.20 -1.17 -2.78
CA GLY A 328 24.49 -0.69 -3.97
C GLY A 328 23.21 0.06 -3.68
N PHE A 329 22.90 0.42 -2.43
CA PHE A 329 21.74 1.24 -2.11
C PHE A 329 22.01 2.73 -2.39
N LYS A 330 21.00 3.42 -2.88
CA LYS A 330 21.00 4.88 -3.00
C LYS A 330 20.58 5.50 -1.67
N LEU A 331 21.41 6.40 -1.11
CA LEU A 331 21.05 7.12 0.10
C LEU A 331 20.06 8.25 -0.21
N ALA A 332 18.98 8.33 0.56
CA ALA A 332 18.12 9.50 0.67
C ALA A 332 18.64 10.48 1.73
N GLY A 333 19.46 9.98 2.65
CA GLY A 333 20.12 10.71 3.72
C GLY A 333 20.66 9.74 4.76
N ILE A 334 21.50 10.24 5.66
CA ILE A 334 22.07 9.48 6.77
C ILE A 334 22.20 10.36 8.01
N SER A 335 21.82 9.84 9.18
CA SER A 335 21.91 10.52 10.47
C SER A 335 22.49 9.63 11.54
N ALA A 336 23.40 10.19 12.35
CA ALA A 336 23.71 9.65 13.67
C ALA A 336 22.86 10.42 14.71
N TYR A 337 21.97 9.70 15.38
CA TYR A 337 20.89 10.25 16.20
C TYR A 337 20.82 9.61 17.59
N SER A 338 20.34 10.36 18.56
CA SER A 338 19.90 9.80 19.84
C SER A 338 18.41 10.03 20.02
N ALA A 339 17.65 8.97 20.01
CA ALA A 339 16.22 9.03 20.30
C ALA A 339 15.92 9.40 21.77
N ALA A 340 16.83 9.05 22.69
CA ALA A 340 16.71 9.40 24.10
C ALA A 340 16.87 10.91 24.37
N LYS A 341 17.71 11.58 23.57
CA LYS A 341 18.00 13.02 23.72
C LYS A 341 17.35 13.87 22.61
N ALA A 342 16.65 13.23 21.65
CA ALA A 342 16.08 13.85 20.46
C ALA A 342 17.10 14.76 19.73
N LYS A 343 18.35 14.27 19.55
CA LYS A 343 19.47 15.06 19.07
C LYS A 343 20.24 14.35 17.94
N VAL A 344 20.58 15.11 16.89
CA VAL A 344 21.52 14.70 15.83
C VAL A 344 22.96 14.92 16.29
N TYR A 345 23.82 13.94 16.05
CA TYR A 345 25.26 13.97 16.34
C TYR A 345 26.09 14.21 15.08
N CYS A 346 25.72 13.56 13.98
CA CYS A 346 26.34 13.73 12.65
C CYS A 346 25.28 13.54 11.58
N GLY A 347 25.55 14.06 10.35
CA GLY A 347 24.68 13.91 9.20
C GLY A 347 23.48 14.85 9.22
N ASP A 348 22.46 14.50 8.45
CA ASP A 348 21.26 15.30 8.21
C ASP A 348 20.24 15.18 9.36
N ASP A 349 19.42 16.23 9.56
CA ASP A 349 18.27 16.08 10.46
C ASP A 349 17.16 15.31 9.75
N PRO A 350 16.69 14.15 10.29
CA PRO A 350 15.61 13.38 9.70
C PRO A 350 14.34 14.20 9.43
N LYS A 351 14.09 15.24 10.24
CA LYS A 351 12.93 16.14 10.08
C LYS A 351 13.00 16.95 8.77
N THR A 352 14.19 17.27 8.29
CA THR A 352 14.35 17.94 7.00
C THR A 352 13.86 17.05 5.86
N TRP A 353 14.28 15.80 5.86
CA TRP A 353 13.81 14.81 4.88
C TRP A 353 12.30 14.57 4.98
N PHE A 354 11.73 14.52 6.18
CA PHE A 354 10.26 14.43 6.35
C PHE A 354 9.54 15.63 5.72
N ASN A 355 10.08 16.86 5.88
CA ASN A 355 9.50 18.04 5.27
C ASN A 355 9.54 17.99 3.73
N GLU A 356 10.60 17.42 3.15
CA GLU A 356 10.72 17.22 1.70
C GLU A 356 9.67 16.23 1.16
N ILE A 357 9.40 15.15 1.91
CA ILE A 357 8.36 14.18 1.57
C ILE A 357 6.98 14.82 1.72
N ASP A 358 6.75 15.56 2.82
CA ASP A 358 5.47 16.21 3.11
C ASP A 358 5.08 17.26 2.06
N GLY A 359 6.08 17.90 1.43
CA GLY A 359 5.86 18.83 0.32
C GLY A 359 5.32 18.17 -0.96
N LYS A 360 5.29 16.85 -1.04
CA LYS A 360 4.85 16.09 -2.22
C LYS A 360 3.48 15.46 -1.98
N ARG A 361 2.49 15.93 -2.73
CA ARG A 361 1.14 15.34 -2.67
C ARG A 361 1.09 14.03 -3.45
N LYS A 362 0.50 13.00 -2.87
CA LYS A 362 0.24 11.72 -3.51
C LYS A 362 -1.21 11.64 -3.99
N LEU A 363 -1.40 11.29 -5.25
CA LEU A 363 -2.71 10.97 -5.82
C LEU A 363 -2.82 9.45 -6.01
N THR A 364 -4.03 8.93 -5.90
CA THR A 364 -4.29 7.53 -6.20
C THR A 364 -4.57 7.35 -7.69
N HIS A 365 -4.52 6.11 -8.16
CA HIS A 365 -4.71 5.74 -9.57
C HIS A 365 -5.77 4.63 -9.71
N TRP A 366 -6.80 4.65 -8.88
CA TRP A 366 -7.77 3.56 -8.82
C TRP A 366 -8.49 3.34 -10.14
N ARG A 367 -9.05 4.41 -10.71
CA ARG A 367 -9.73 4.30 -12.00
C ARG A 367 -8.80 3.79 -13.10
N LYS A 368 -7.55 4.24 -13.12
CA LYS A 368 -6.54 3.79 -14.06
C LYS A 368 -6.18 2.30 -13.89
N ARG A 369 -6.11 1.81 -12.64
CA ARG A 369 -5.86 0.39 -12.34
C ARG A 369 -6.99 -0.50 -12.89
N PHE A 370 -8.25 -0.15 -12.66
CA PHE A 370 -9.40 -0.87 -13.23
C PHE A 370 -9.40 -0.79 -14.75
N LYS A 371 -9.25 0.41 -15.31
CA LYS A 371 -9.22 0.65 -16.75
C LYS A 371 -8.16 -0.18 -17.45
N ALA A 372 -6.96 -0.30 -16.90
CA ALA A 372 -5.86 -1.07 -17.48
C ALA A 372 -6.20 -2.55 -17.67
N ILE A 373 -7.03 -3.14 -16.81
CA ILE A 373 -7.49 -4.52 -16.96
C ILE A 373 -8.46 -4.63 -18.15
N PHE A 374 -9.42 -3.70 -18.26
CA PHE A 374 -10.37 -3.70 -19.37
C PHE A 374 -9.73 -3.35 -20.70
N GLU A 375 -8.72 -2.47 -20.72
CA GLU A 375 -7.94 -2.15 -21.92
C GLU A 375 -7.23 -3.37 -22.51
N LYS A 376 -6.72 -4.29 -21.68
CA LYS A 376 -6.14 -5.55 -22.18
C LYS A 376 -7.18 -6.35 -22.99
N ILE A 377 -8.42 -6.44 -22.49
CA ILE A 377 -9.51 -7.14 -23.17
C ILE A 377 -9.90 -6.44 -24.46
N ILE A 378 -10.09 -5.12 -24.39
CA ILE A 378 -10.49 -4.30 -25.55
C ILE A 378 -9.42 -4.37 -26.65
N HIS A 379 -8.14 -4.33 -26.28
CA HIS A 379 -7.03 -4.43 -27.24
C HIS A 379 -6.96 -5.81 -27.90
N SER A 380 -7.04 -6.89 -27.12
CA SER A 380 -7.06 -8.26 -27.65
C SER A 380 -8.23 -8.50 -28.60
N ASN A 381 -9.41 -7.98 -28.30
CA ASN A 381 -10.56 -8.07 -29.20
C ASN A 381 -10.39 -7.23 -30.48
N ALA A 382 -9.76 -6.06 -30.38
CA ALA A 382 -9.47 -5.22 -31.55
C ALA A 382 -8.44 -5.87 -32.47
N GLU A 383 -7.40 -6.51 -31.91
CA GLU A 383 -6.41 -7.27 -32.70
C GLU A 383 -7.04 -8.46 -33.41
N ALA A 384 -7.90 -9.23 -32.71
CA ALA A 384 -8.62 -10.35 -33.32
C ALA A 384 -9.55 -9.91 -34.44
N GLU A 385 -10.26 -8.79 -34.26
CA GLU A 385 -11.10 -8.16 -35.29
C GLU A 385 -10.28 -7.77 -36.52
N GLU A 386 -9.15 -7.10 -36.34
CA GLU A 386 -8.28 -6.65 -37.43
C GLU A 386 -7.69 -7.83 -38.21
N GLN A 387 -7.22 -8.89 -37.52
CA GLN A 387 -6.74 -10.11 -38.15
C GLN A 387 -7.82 -10.75 -39.02
N LEU A 388 -9.06 -10.84 -38.54
CA LEU A 388 -10.18 -11.38 -39.34
C LEU A 388 -10.50 -10.49 -40.56
N LYS A 389 -10.42 -9.17 -40.42
CA LYS A 389 -10.62 -8.24 -41.54
C LYS A 389 -9.53 -8.39 -42.61
N VAL A 390 -8.26 -8.45 -42.19
CA VAL A 390 -7.11 -8.63 -43.07
C VAL A 390 -7.26 -9.95 -43.84
N LEU A 391 -7.59 -11.05 -43.14
CA LEU A 391 -7.78 -12.36 -43.77
C LEU A 391 -8.97 -12.35 -44.74
N ASN A 392 -10.11 -11.79 -44.35
CA ASN A 392 -11.27 -11.68 -45.25
C ASN A 392 -10.98 -10.84 -46.49
N ASN A 393 -10.26 -9.73 -46.32
CA ASN A 393 -9.85 -8.89 -47.46
C ASN A 393 -8.84 -9.60 -48.41
N SER A 394 -7.96 -10.44 -47.88
CA SER A 394 -7.03 -11.23 -48.72
C SER A 394 -7.73 -12.30 -49.55
N LEU A 395 -8.88 -12.80 -49.10
CA LEU A 395 -9.68 -13.81 -49.82
C LEU A 395 -10.59 -13.20 -50.90
N LYS A 396 -10.98 -11.94 -50.78
CA LYS A 396 -11.86 -11.25 -51.75
C LYS A 396 -11.33 -11.31 -53.20
N PRO A 397 -10.06 -11.01 -53.50
CA PRO A 397 -9.54 -11.08 -54.87
C PRO A 397 -9.58 -12.50 -55.47
N VAL A 398 -9.41 -13.54 -54.63
CA VAL A 398 -9.49 -14.94 -55.06
C VAL A 398 -10.94 -15.31 -55.40
N PHE A 399 -11.89 -14.85 -54.58
CA PHE A 399 -13.31 -15.08 -54.80
C PHE A 399 -13.85 -14.37 -56.05
N MET A 400 -13.29 -13.21 -56.41
CA MET A 400 -13.71 -12.41 -57.57
C MET A 400 -13.21 -12.97 -58.92
N LYS A 401 -12.29 -13.93 -58.95
CA LYS A 401 -11.79 -14.56 -60.19
C LYS A 401 -12.62 -15.78 -60.52
N ASP A 402 -13.47 -15.68 -61.58
CA ASP A 402 -14.45 -16.69 -61.94
C ASP A 402 -13.83 -18.00 -62.42
N ASP A 403 -12.66 -17.96 -63.04
CA ASP A 403 -12.01 -19.14 -63.67
C ASP A 403 -11.08 -19.95 -62.76
N LEU A 404 -10.85 -19.51 -61.51
CA LEU A 404 -9.86 -20.14 -60.62
C LEU A 404 -10.44 -21.22 -59.69
N LEU A 405 -11.75 -21.22 -59.44
CA LEU A 405 -12.38 -22.06 -58.42
C LEU A 405 -13.51 -22.93 -59.02
N LYS A 406 -13.51 -24.22 -58.65
CA LYS A 406 -14.67 -25.09 -58.90
C LYS A 406 -15.88 -24.60 -58.07
N PRO A 407 -17.11 -24.89 -58.54
CA PRO A 407 -18.33 -24.43 -57.81
C PRO A 407 -18.36 -24.82 -56.33
N GLU A 408 -17.90 -26.01 -55.98
CA GLU A 408 -17.81 -26.48 -54.57
C GLU A 408 -16.80 -25.70 -53.77
N GLN A 409 -15.64 -25.38 -54.33
CA GLN A 409 -14.59 -24.58 -53.68
C GLN A 409 -15.05 -23.13 -53.49
N ARG A 410 -15.78 -22.58 -54.45
CA ARG A 410 -16.38 -21.23 -54.35
C ARG A 410 -17.40 -21.16 -53.25
N ASN A 411 -18.28 -22.13 -53.11
CA ASN A 411 -19.27 -22.21 -52.05
C ASN A 411 -18.61 -22.32 -50.67
N ALA A 412 -17.57 -23.15 -50.55
CA ALA A 412 -16.79 -23.28 -49.30
C ALA A 412 -16.12 -21.97 -48.92
N LEU A 413 -15.48 -21.29 -49.89
CA LEU A 413 -14.84 -20.00 -49.66
C LEU A 413 -15.84 -18.92 -49.24
N GLN A 414 -16.99 -18.87 -49.91
CA GLN A 414 -18.07 -17.93 -49.55
C GLN A 414 -18.61 -18.16 -48.14
N THR A 415 -18.77 -19.41 -47.74
CA THR A 415 -19.19 -19.79 -46.40
C THR A 415 -18.17 -19.33 -45.36
N THR A 416 -16.87 -19.58 -45.61
CA THR A 416 -15.78 -19.14 -44.76
C THR A 416 -15.74 -17.62 -44.61
N MET A 417 -15.88 -16.87 -45.71
CA MET A 417 -15.90 -15.41 -45.70
C MET A 417 -17.08 -14.87 -44.85
N ARG A 418 -18.27 -15.45 -45.04
CA ARG A 418 -19.47 -15.08 -44.25
C ARG A 418 -19.27 -15.34 -42.74
N GLU A 419 -18.61 -16.45 -42.42
CA GLU A 419 -18.32 -16.78 -41.02
C GLU A 419 -17.30 -15.81 -40.41
N MET A 420 -16.27 -15.40 -41.15
CA MET A 420 -15.33 -14.36 -40.75
C MET A 420 -16.02 -13.01 -40.51
N GLU A 421 -16.91 -12.60 -41.43
CA GLU A 421 -17.70 -11.38 -41.25
C GLU A 421 -18.59 -11.44 -40.02
N ARG A 422 -19.21 -12.60 -39.75
CA ARG A 422 -19.99 -12.81 -38.52
C ARG A 422 -19.12 -12.69 -37.28
N LYS A 423 -17.93 -13.32 -37.29
CA LYS A 423 -16.97 -13.23 -36.18
C LYS A 423 -16.48 -11.80 -35.97
N CYS A 424 -16.19 -11.04 -37.03
CA CYS A 424 -15.83 -9.62 -36.90
C CYS A 424 -16.94 -8.80 -36.21
N LYS A 425 -18.20 -8.99 -36.58
CA LYS A 425 -19.34 -8.31 -35.92
C LYS A 425 -19.46 -8.68 -34.45
N VAL A 426 -19.21 -9.95 -34.11
CA VAL A 426 -19.24 -10.40 -32.71
C VAL A 426 -18.12 -9.71 -31.92
N GLN A 427 -16.90 -9.60 -32.45
CA GLN A 427 -15.78 -8.93 -31.80
C GLN A 427 -16.05 -7.41 -31.63
N GLU A 428 -16.63 -6.77 -32.65
CA GLU A 428 -17.00 -5.35 -32.56
C GLU A 428 -18.06 -5.09 -31.48
N GLU A 429 -19.07 -5.95 -31.40
CA GLU A 429 -20.10 -5.85 -30.36
C GLU A 429 -19.53 -6.14 -28.97
N ALA A 430 -18.66 -7.14 -28.85
CA ALA A 430 -17.92 -7.45 -27.63
C ALA A 430 -17.14 -6.23 -27.12
N LYS A 431 -16.40 -5.58 -28.01
CA LYS A 431 -15.64 -4.37 -27.68
C LYS A 431 -16.55 -3.26 -27.13
N LYS A 432 -17.70 -3.02 -27.76
CA LYS A 432 -18.68 -2.02 -27.28
C LYS A 432 -19.21 -2.37 -25.88
N GLN A 433 -19.53 -3.64 -25.66
CA GLN A 433 -20.03 -4.11 -24.36
C GLN A 433 -19.00 -3.95 -23.26
N PHE A 434 -17.70 -4.23 -23.52
CA PHE A 434 -16.63 -4.01 -22.55
C PHE A 434 -16.35 -2.53 -22.27
N ILE A 435 -16.44 -1.67 -23.28
CA ILE A 435 -16.34 -0.21 -23.07
C ILE A 435 -17.46 0.25 -22.13
N ASN A 436 -18.70 -0.10 -22.39
CA ASN A 436 -19.84 0.24 -21.53
C ASN A 436 -19.72 -0.35 -20.11
N PHE A 437 -19.14 -1.55 -20.02
CA PHE A 437 -18.91 -2.19 -18.73
C PHE A 437 -17.83 -1.45 -17.91
N ASN A 438 -16.72 -1.10 -18.56
CA ASN A 438 -15.66 -0.29 -17.95
C ASN A 438 -16.20 1.05 -17.45
N GLU A 439 -17.01 1.76 -18.24
CA GLU A 439 -17.64 3.03 -17.83
C GLU A 439 -18.50 2.86 -16.57
N LYS A 440 -19.23 1.76 -16.44
CA LYS A 440 -20.02 1.46 -15.22
C LYS A 440 -19.13 1.25 -14.01
N VAL A 441 -18.02 0.50 -14.18
CA VAL A 441 -17.05 0.27 -13.12
C VAL A 441 -16.38 1.58 -12.71
N GLU A 442 -15.89 2.37 -13.67
CA GLU A 442 -15.27 3.67 -13.41
C GLU A 442 -16.20 4.63 -12.65
N ASN A 443 -17.48 4.69 -13.04
CA ASN A 443 -18.47 5.52 -12.37
C ASN A 443 -18.75 5.09 -10.92
N LEU A 444 -18.79 3.79 -10.64
CA LEU A 444 -18.96 3.29 -9.27
C LEU A 444 -17.71 3.54 -8.42
N VAL A 445 -16.52 3.31 -8.98
CA VAL A 445 -15.25 3.61 -8.31
C VAL A 445 -15.16 5.11 -8.01
N GLU A 446 -15.47 5.99 -8.96
CA GLU A 446 -15.45 7.44 -8.75
C GLU A 446 -16.43 7.88 -7.65
N LYS A 447 -17.66 7.33 -7.65
CA LYS A 447 -18.64 7.62 -6.61
C LYS A 447 -18.14 7.19 -5.24
N LEU A 448 -17.57 5.99 -5.15
CA LEU A 448 -17.02 5.46 -3.89
C LEU A 448 -15.88 6.34 -3.38
N LEU A 449 -14.89 6.66 -4.24
CA LEU A 449 -13.74 7.48 -3.88
C LEU A 449 -14.16 8.90 -3.43
N LYS A 450 -15.15 9.51 -4.09
CA LYS A 450 -15.71 10.80 -3.66
C LYS A 450 -16.36 10.71 -2.29
N GLN A 451 -17.09 9.64 -2.01
CA GLN A 451 -17.78 9.43 -0.74
C GLN A 451 -16.80 9.28 0.42
N ILE A 452 -15.73 8.54 0.21
CA ILE A 452 -14.67 8.34 1.22
C ILE A 452 -13.60 9.44 1.20
N ASN A 453 -13.80 10.54 0.46
CA ASN A 453 -12.88 11.69 0.34
C ASN A 453 -11.46 11.33 -0.14
N VAL A 454 -11.33 10.30 -0.97
CA VAL A 454 -10.05 9.92 -1.59
C VAL A 454 -9.90 10.64 -2.92
N GLN A 455 -8.74 11.29 -3.11
CA GLN A 455 -8.42 11.99 -4.33
C GLN A 455 -7.69 11.06 -5.30
N ASP A 456 -8.35 10.78 -6.41
CA ASP A 456 -7.81 9.98 -7.51
C ASP A 456 -7.33 10.87 -8.65
N GLU A 457 -6.33 10.43 -9.41
CA GLU A 457 -5.91 11.15 -10.62
C GLU A 457 -7.11 11.33 -11.55
N THR A 458 -7.34 12.57 -11.92
CA THR A 458 -8.28 12.89 -13.00
C THR A 458 -7.57 12.81 -14.36
N ALA A 459 -8.31 12.74 -15.44
CA ALA A 459 -7.73 12.82 -16.78
C ALA A 459 -6.96 14.13 -17.01
N SER A 460 -7.25 15.17 -16.22
CA SER A 460 -6.54 16.45 -16.21
C SER A 460 -5.21 16.41 -15.44
N ASP A 461 -5.05 15.47 -14.52
CA ASP A 461 -3.83 15.35 -13.69
C ASP A 461 -2.77 14.45 -14.37
N VAL A 462 -3.20 13.54 -15.24
CA VAL A 462 -2.33 12.69 -16.06
C VAL A 462 -2.01 13.43 -17.35
N GLY A 463 -0.99 14.27 -17.31
CA GLY A 463 -0.51 14.91 -18.53
C GLY A 463 0.07 13.88 -19.50
N ILE A 464 -0.33 13.97 -20.73
CA ILE A 464 0.20 13.16 -21.83
C ILE A 464 1.65 13.57 -22.07
N LYS A 465 2.53 12.60 -22.30
CA LYS A 465 3.93 12.87 -22.59
C LYS A 465 4.08 13.47 -23.99
N GLY A 466 4.46 14.72 -24.07
CA GLY A 466 4.90 15.40 -25.30
C GLY A 466 6.41 15.40 -25.38
N GLU A 467 6.96 15.23 -26.59
CA GLU A 467 8.40 15.21 -26.83
C GLU A 467 8.80 16.40 -27.73
N PHE A 468 9.84 17.10 -27.31
CA PHE A 468 10.53 18.11 -28.10
C PHE A 468 11.98 17.68 -28.30
N ARG A 469 12.49 17.78 -29.52
CA ARG A 469 13.89 17.54 -29.83
C ARG A 469 14.53 18.86 -30.20
N ALA A 470 15.47 19.31 -29.38
CA ALA A 470 16.21 20.53 -29.61
C ALA A 470 17.09 20.39 -30.85
N LYS A 471 17.21 21.48 -31.62
CA LYS A 471 18.15 21.54 -32.76
C LYS A 471 19.53 21.98 -32.31
N THR A 472 19.61 22.68 -31.19
CA THR A 472 20.87 23.16 -30.62
C THR A 472 20.82 22.99 -29.09
N PRO A 473 21.95 22.67 -28.42
CA PRO A 473 22.00 22.57 -26.96
C PRO A 473 21.54 23.84 -26.23
N ASP A 474 21.71 25.00 -26.87
CA ASP A 474 21.31 26.29 -26.29
C ASP A 474 19.81 26.41 -26.04
N GLU A 475 18.98 25.65 -26.78
CA GLU A 475 17.52 25.60 -26.55
C GLU A 475 17.13 24.92 -25.23
N LEU A 476 18.07 24.19 -24.63
CA LEU A 476 17.89 23.50 -23.36
C LEU A 476 18.38 24.31 -22.16
N LEU A 477 19.22 25.33 -22.41
CA LEU A 477 19.81 26.14 -21.35
C LEU A 477 18.77 27.01 -20.65
N GLY A 478 18.87 27.06 -19.32
CA GLY A 478 17.98 27.88 -18.48
C GLY A 478 16.58 27.33 -18.26
N LYS A 479 16.29 26.09 -18.69
CA LYS A 479 15.02 25.42 -18.44
C LYS A 479 15.19 24.40 -17.31
N ASN A 480 14.23 24.37 -16.40
CA ASN A 480 14.27 23.50 -15.23
C ASN A 480 13.11 22.51 -15.25
N LYS A 481 13.33 21.37 -14.61
CA LYS A 481 12.25 20.42 -14.34
C LYS A 481 11.15 21.14 -13.56
N ASP A 482 9.90 20.83 -13.90
CA ASP A 482 8.67 21.43 -13.38
C ASP A 482 8.32 22.83 -13.91
N ASP A 483 9.13 23.43 -14.80
CA ASP A 483 8.74 24.67 -15.51
C ASP A 483 7.45 24.45 -16.30
N ILE A 484 6.55 25.43 -16.24
CA ILE A 484 5.24 25.37 -16.90
C ILE A 484 5.18 26.39 -18.03
N PHE A 485 4.81 25.92 -19.21
CA PHE A 485 4.63 26.73 -20.42
C PHE A 485 3.21 26.63 -20.94
N GLU A 486 2.78 27.64 -21.69
CA GLU A 486 1.51 27.61 -22.43
C GLU A 486 1.77 27.23 -23.87
N GLY A 487 1.01 26.27 -24.39
CA GLY A 487 1.08 25.85 -25.79
C GLY A 487 -0.27 25.91 -26.47
N VAL A 488 -0.26 25.93 -27.80
CA VAL A 488 -1.47 25.91 -28.64
C VAL A 488 -1.37 24.74 -29.62
N VAL A 489 -2.43 23.95 -29.73
CA VAL A 489 -2.48 22.87 -30.72
C VAL A 489 -2.47 23.44 -32.12
N LYS A 490 -1.39 23.18 -32.86
CA LYS A 490 -1.19 23.71 -34.22
C LYS A 490 -1.70 22.77 -35.28
N ARG A 491 -1.50 21.47 -35.11
CA ARG A 491 -1.91 20.43 -36.08
C ARG A 491 -2.29 19.14 -35.37
N LEU A 492 -3.39 18.53 -35.81
CA LEU A 492 -3.79 17.19 -35.39
C LEU A 492 -3.78 16.28 -36.62
N MET A 493 -2.75 15.43 -36.72
CA MET A 493 -2.52 14.56 -37.89
C MET A 493 -2.80 13.09 -37.51
N LYS A 494 -4.07 12.75 -37.41
CA LYS A 494 -4.53 11.41 -36.98
C LYS A 494 -3.97 10.27 -37.84
N ALA A 495 -3.95 10.45 -39.15
CA ALA A 495 -3.44 9.46 -40.10
C ALA A 495 -1.92 9.22 -39.94
N MET A 496 -1.18 10.19 -39.44
CA MET A 496 0.25 10.07 -39.16
C MET A 496 0.54 9.71 -37.70
N GLY A 497 -0.48 9.62 -36.86
CA GLY A 497 -0.35 9.23 -35.47
C GLY A 497 0.24 10.30 -34.54
N PHE A 498 0.10 11.62 -34.88
CA PHE A 498 0.70 12.70 -34.09
C PHE A 498 -0.22 13.93 -33.92
N CYS A 499 -0.06 14.60 -32.77
CA CYS A 499 -0.52 15.94 -32.48
C CYS A 499 0.68 16.86 -32.29
N TYR A 500 0.65 18.07 -32.85
CA TYR A 500 1.73 19.04 -32.79
C TYR A 500 1.26 20.28 -32.05
N ILE A 501 2.06 20.73 -31.08
CA ILE A 501 1.80 21.89 -30.23
C ILE A 501 2.87 22.94 -30.48
N GLU A 502 2.46 24.18 -30.69
CA GLU A 502 3.32 25.35 -30.75
C GLU A 502 3.44 25.97 -29.36
N CYS A 503 4.65 26.35 -28.98
CA CYS A 503 4.93 27.02 -27.71
C CYS A 503 6.02 28.08 -27.97
N ASP A 504 5.80 29.31 -27.54
CA ASP A 504 6.73 30.42 -27.76
C ASP A 504 8.11 30.21 -27.13
N ALA A 505 8.18 29.35 -26.12
CA ALA A 505 9.45 29.01 -25.45
C ALA A 505 10.37 28.08 -26.27
N PHE A 506 9.89 27.53 -27.39
CA PHE A 506 10.59 26.53 -28.21
C PHE A 506 10.46 26.86 -29.70
N LYS A 507 11.55 26.73 -30.47
CA LYS A 507 11.55 27.06 -31.89
C LYS A 507 10.78 26.07 -32.78
N ASP A 508 10.72 24.82 -32.36
CA ASP A 508 10.00 23.76 -33.08
C ASP A 508 8.74 23.31 -32.34
N LEU A 509 7.90 22.57 -33.05
CA LEU A 509 6.65 22.05 -32.51
C LEU A 509 6.90 20.86 -31.59
N ILE A 510 6.26 20.88 -30.45
CA ILE A 510 6.23 19.74 -29.51
C ILE A 510 5.32 18.67 -30.09
N ARG A 511 5.80 17.43 -30.09
CA ARG A 511 5.10 16.29 -30.70
C ARG A 511 4.54 15.35 -29.65
N ILE A 512 3.25 15.03 -29.77
CA ILE A 512 2.57 14.01 -28.95
C ILE A 512 2.13 12.88 -29.88
N LYS A 513 2.30 11.64 -29.45
CA LYS A 513 1.77 10.48 -30.17
C LYS A 513 0.23 10.43 -30.01
N TYR A 514 -0.48 10.33 -31.15
CA TYR A 514 -1.94 10.27 -31.13
C TYR A 514 -2.53 9.04 -30.41
N PRO A 515 -1.90 7.83 -30.44
CA PRO A 515 -2.32 6.72 -29.60
C PRO A 515 -2.26 7.00 -28.10
N GLU A 516 -1.31 7.84 -27.65
CA GLU A 516 -1.25 8.28 -26.24
C GLU A 516 -2.41 9.22 -25.90
N LEU A 517 -2.84 10.07 -26.83
CA LEU A 517 -4.06 10.90 -26.68
C LEU A 517 -5.32 10.02 -26.54
N LEU A 518 -5.44 8.98 -27.37
CA LEU A 518 -6.57 8.04 -27.32
C LEU A 518 -6.60 7.21 -26.03
N SER A 519 -5.45 6.90 -25.46
CA SER A 519 -5.37 6.16 -24.20
C SER A 519 -5.80 7.00 -22.98
N HIS A 520 -5.74 8.33 -23.08
CA HIS A 520 -6.05 9.24 -21.97
C HIS A 520 -7.40 9.95 -22.12
N TYR A 521 -7.89 10.12 -23.35
CA TYR A 521 -9.16 10.83 -23.63
C TYR A 521 -10.04 10.01 -24.55
N THR A 522 -11.29 9.82 -24.17
CA THR A 522 -12.31 9.17 -25.01
C THR A 522 -12.60 9.95 -26.27
N GLU A 523 -12.53 11.30 -26.20
CA GLU A 523 -12.73 12.21 -27.33
C GLU A 523 -11.55 13.20 -27.42
N PRO A 524 -10.35 12.75 -27.86
CA PRO A 524 -9.17 13.62 -27.88
C PRO A 524 -9.36 14.84 -28.79
N ASP A 525 -10.20 14.74 -29.82
CA ASP A 525 -10.52 15.85 -30.74
C ASP A 525 -11.21 17.02 -30.05
N LYS A 526 -11.92 16.77 -28.96
CA LYS A 526 -12.58 17.82 -28.16
C LYS A 526 -11.57 18.65 -27.38
N TYR A 527 -10.52 18.03 -26.89
CA TYR A 527 -9.51 18.64 -26.01
C TYR A 527 -8.29 19.14 -26.78
N PHE A 528 -7.94 18.48 -27.90
CA PHE A 528 -6.77 18.77 -28.72
C PHE A 528 -7.15 19.23 -30.15
N ALA A 529 -8.29 19.89 -30.30
CA ALA A 529 -8.62 20.55 -31.56
C ALA A 529 -7.61 21.67 -31.87
N VAL A 530 -7.37 21.90 -33.16
CA VAL A 530 -6.49 22.99 -33.60
C VAL A 530 -6.96 24.31 -33.01
N GLY A 531 -6.04 25.07 -32.43
CA GLY A 531 -6.30 26.35 -31.75
C GLY A 531 -6.61 26.22 -30.26
N LYS A 532 -6.78 25.00 -29.70
CA LYS A 532 -6.96 24.80 -28.25
C LYS A 532 -5.65 25.06 -27.49
N LYS A 533 -5.78 25.70 -26.33
CA LYS A 533 -4.67 25.94 -25.41
C LYS A 533 -4.41 24.70 -24.56
N VAL A 534 -3.14 24.44 -24.31
CA VAL A 534 -2.65 23.35 -23.45
C VAL A 534 -1.60 23.87 -22.48
N SER A 535 -1.48 23.24 -21.33
CA SER A 535 -0.38 23.47 -20.39
C SER A 535 0.69 22.42 -20.62
N LEU A 536 1.95 22.86 -20.68
CA LEU A 536 3.14 22.05 -20.90
C LEU A 536 4.00 22.14 -19.65
N LYS A 537 4.02 21.11 -18.84
CA LYS A 537 4.90 21.01 -17.68
C LYS A 537 6.14 20.22 -18.05
N LEU A 538 7.32 20.79 -17.86
CA LEU A 538 8.58 20.13 -18.18
C LEU A 538 8.79 18.95 -17.21
N TYR A 539 8.89 17.73 -17.77
CA TYR A 539 9.01 16.50 -17.01
C TYR A 539 10.47 16.04 -16.89
N ASP A 540 11.22 16.07 -18.00
CA ASP A 540 12.59 15.58 -18.05
C ASP A 540 13.39 16.27 -19.16
N ILE A 541 14.70 16.45 -18.94
CA ILE A 541 15.66 17.01 -19.89
C ILE A 541 16.80 16.02 -20.09
N ASP A 542 16.84 15.40 -21.26
CA ASP A 542 17.93 14.52 -21.67
C ASP A 542 18.95 15.31 -22.52
N MET A 543 19.98 15.82 -21.86
CA MET A 543 21.04 16.61 -22.51
C MET A 543 21.86 15.79 -23.51
N LYS A 544 21.96 14.45 -23.33
CA LYS A 544 22.75 13.58 -24.23
C LYS A 544 22.06 13.40 -25.59
N ASN A 545 20.74 13.27 -25.56
CA ASN A 545 19.93 13.04 -26.75
C ASN A 545 19.24 14.32 -27.25
N GLU A 546 19.56 15.48 -26.67
CA GLU A 546 18.98 16.78 -27.00
C GLU A 546 17.44 16.77 -26.98
N LYS A 547 16.87 16.11 -25.97
CA LYS A 547 15.43 15.84 -25.88
C LYS A 547 14.84 16.39 -24.61
N ILE A 548 13.69 17.06 -24.73
CA ILE A 548 12.84 17.43 -23.58
C ILE A 548 11.55 16.62 -23.65
N THR A 549 11.13 16.12 -22.50
CA THR A 549 9.81 15.48 -22.33
C THR A 549 8.91 16.38 -21.49
N PHE A 550 7.70 16.60 -21.96
CA PHE A 550 6.68 17.39 -21.28
C PHE A 550 5.52 16.52 -20.81
N THR A 551 4.90 16.95 -19.73
CA THR A 551 3.55 16.52 -19.37
C THR A 551 2.58 17.55 -19.94
N VAL A 552 1.67 17.14 -20.82
CA VAL A 552 0.75 18.02 -21.53
C VAL A 552 -0.66 17.82 -21.02
N THR A 553 -1.31 18.91 -20.61
CA THR A 553 -2.71 18.89 -20.13
C THR A 553 -3.54 19.92 -20.91
N PRO A 554 -4.76 19.62 -21.36
CA PRO A 554 -5.68 20.62 -21.95
C PRO A 554 -6.02 21.67 -20.91
N LYS A 555 -6.17 22.91 -21.37
CA LYS A 555 -6.73 24.01 -20.55
C LYS A 555 -8.22 24.16 -20.76
#